data_709ecd4c4010dc1f4fc80cc34de1f2b6
#
_entry.id   709ecd4c4010dc1f4fc80cc34de1f2b6
#
_cell.length_a   1.000
_cell.length_b   1.000
_cell.length_c   1.000
_cell.angle_alpha   90.00
_cell.angle_beta   90.00
_cell.angle_gamma   90.00
#
_symmetry.space_group_name_H-M   'P 1'
#
loop_
_entity.id
_entity.type
_entity.pdbx_description
1 polymer ?
#
loop_
_entity_poly.entity_id
_entity_poly.type
_entity_poly.pdbx_seq_one_letter_code
_entity_poly.pdbx_strand_id
1 'polypeptide(L)'
;MTPYEIANHLKAIKLKELECSRSGEPRWEEIGDAIVTIDPSSGASPYPSANRSASHYFGCGKTVSQADLEKVLDTLKGAQIERFFFWLSPNLQQAEIVTWLLGNDLKPFQGTEYPTLIRPVEKVTPHETQLRVERVSRCQVEDCADAIAHIYEPWGCKFFSDSVDQPGFEHFLAYENRIPVSAAILGTHGEFAYLGWAGTAEEHRGKGGQNALIKARLNRAAELGCQIACSETLTMLEASLGNLKRNGFEIIYNKQVFVCES
;
A
#
# COMPACT_ATOMS: atom_id res chain seq x y z
N MET A 1 -2.06 -12.98 15.65
CA MET A 1 -1.15 -12.98 14.48
C MET A 1 0.11 -12.22 14.86
N THR A 2 1.26 -12.78 14.65
CA THR A 2 2.56 -12.19 14.95
C THR A 2 2.98 -11.20 13.85
N PRO A 3 3.91 -10.26 14.11
CA PRO A 3 4.47 -9.38 13.08
C PRO A 3 5.02 -10.14 11.87
N TYR A 4 5.60 -11.32 12.10
CA TYR A 4 6.11 -12.20 11.06
C TYR A 4 5.01 -12.75 10.14
N GLU A 5 3.91 -13.25 10.71
CA GLU A 5 2.77 -13.73 9.94
C GLU A 5 2.14 -12.61 9.10
N ILE A 6 2.03 -11.41 9.68
CA ILE A 6 1.54 -10.23 8.96
C ILE A 6 2.46 -9.87 7.79
N ALA A 7 3.78 -9.89 8.00
CA ALA A 7 4.75 -9.61 6.95
C ALA A 7 4.62 -10.60 5.78
N ASN A 8 4.39 -11.90 6.05
CA ASN A 8 4.16 -12.90 5.01
C ASN A 8 2.89 -12.61 4.19
N HIS A 9 1.78 -12.24 4.85
CA HIS A 9 0.56 -11.86 4.15
C HIS A 9 0.75 -10.59 3.30
N LEU A 10 1.41 -9.58 3.84
CA LEU A 10 1.71 -8.34 3.11
C LEU A 10 2.60 -8.61 1.90
N LYS A 11 3.62 -9.48 2.03
CA LYS A 11 4.47 -9.90 0.91
C LYS A 11 3.65 -10.58 -0.18
N ALA A 12 2.77 -11.52 0.19
CA ALA A 12 1.92 -12.22 -0.76
C ALA A 12 0.95 -11.28 -1.49
N ILE A 13 0.38 -10.30 -0.80
CA ILE A 13 -0.48 -9.27 -1.42
C ILE A 13 0.34 -8.38 -2.35
N LYS A 14 1.58 -7.99 -1.97
CA LYS A 14 2.47 -7.21 -2.83
C LYS A 14 2.82 -7.95 -4.12
N LEU A 15 3.12 -9.23 -4.05
CA LEU A 15 3.38 -10.05 -5.24
C LEU A 15 2.15 -10.09 -6.17
N LYS A 16 0.96 -10.33 -5.63
CA LYS A 16 -0.28 -10.27 -6.41
C LYS A 16 -0.52 -8.90 -7.05
N GLU A 17 -0.23 -7.81 -6.33
CA GLU A 17 -0.30 -6.45 -6.88
C GLU A 17 0.57 -6.30 -8.13
N LEU A 18 1.82 -6.78 -8.05
CA LEU A 18 2.78 -6.70 -9.15
C LEU A 18 2.38 -7.58 -10.34
N GLU A 19 1.83 -8.77 -10.07
CA GLU A 19 1.31 -9.69 -11.09
C GLU A 19 0.10 -9.14 -11.86
N CYS A 20 -0.68 -8.23 -11.26
CA CYS A 20 -1.82 -7.59 -11.94
C CYS A 20 -1.40 -6.59 -13.02
N SER A 21 -0.14 -6.17 -13.08
CA SER A 21 0.32 -5.15 -14.03
C SER A 21 0.26 -5.65 -15.46
N ARG A 22 -0.66 -5.11 -16.26
CA ARG A 22 -0.87 -5.47 -17.67
C ARG A 22 0.17 -4.89 -18.61
N SER A 23 0.85 -3.81 -18.20
CA SER A 23 1.89 -3.17 -19.00
C SER A 23 3.28 -3.77 -18.82
N GLY A 24 3.44 -4.69 -17.86
CA GLY A 24 4.76 -5.18 -17.45
C GLY A 24 5.55 -4.18 -16.61
N GLU A 25 4.96 -3.06 -16.21
CA GLU A 25 5.56 -2.07 -15.30
C GLU A 25 4.72 -1.90 -14.03
N PRO A 26 5.39 -1.81 -12.84
CA PRO A 26 6.84 -1.82 -12.66
C PRO A 26 7.45 -3.18 -13.02
N ARG A 27 8.67 -3.17 -13.53
CA ARG A 27 9.50 -4.39 -13.53
C ARG A 27 9.80 -4.74 -12.09
N TRP A 28 9.86 -6.02 -11.77
CA TRP A 28 10.17 -6.46 -10.42
C TRP A 28 10.93 -7.77 -10.39
N GLU A 29 11.69 -7.98 -9.34
CA GLU A 29 12.39 -9.22 -9.05
C GLU A 29 12.50 -9.44 -7.54
N GLU A 30 12.67 -10.70 -7.11
CA GLU A 30 13.02 -11.03 -5.74
C GLU A 30 14.54 -11.19 -5.63
N ILE A 31 15.15 -10.45 -4.68
CA ILE A 31 16.57 -10.56 -4.33
C ILE A 31 16.65 -10.83 -2.83
N GLY A 32 17.02 -12.05 -2.44
CA GLY A 32 17.00 -12.44 -1.02
C GLY A 32 15.59 -12.30 -0.42
N ASP A 33 15.44 -11.47 0.61
CA ASP A 33 14.14 -11.17 1.24
C ASP A 33 13.40 -9.97 0.60
N ALA A 34 14.09 -9.23 -0.29
CA ALA A 34 13.53 -8.04 -0.92
C ALA A 34 12.68 -8.36 -2.14
N ILE A 35 11.58 -7.62 -2.30
CA ILE A 35 10.95 -7.39 -3.59
C ILE A 35 11.45 -6.05 -4.10
N VAL A 36 12.19 -6.07 -5.20
CA VAL A 36 12.72 -4.87 -5.86
C VAL A 36 11.80 -4.50 -7.00
N THR A 37 11.34 -3.26 -7.03
CA THR A 37 10.49 -2.72 -8.09
C THR A 37 11.20 -1.56 -8.80
N ILE A 38 11.06 -1.47 -10.11
CA ILE A 38 11.66 -0.44 -10.95
C ILE A 38 10.58 0.12 -11.86
N ASP A 39 10.25 1.39 -11.66
CA ASP A 39 9.32 2.13 -12.51
C ASP A 39 9.93 3.49 -12.86
N PRO A 40 10.55 3.60 -14.04
CA PRO A 40 11.16 4.86 -14.47
C PRO A 40 10.14 6.01 -14.59
N SER A 41 8.85 5.69 -14.72
CA SER A 41 7.78 6.69 -14.83
C SER A 41 7.30 7.22 -13.48
N SER A 42 7.73 6.63 -12.37
CA SER A 42 7.21 6.96 -11.04
C SER A 42 7.67 8.32 -10.48
N GLY A 43 8.45 9.05 -11.24
CA GLY A 43 8.74 10.48 -11.05
C GLY A 43 9.16 10.89 -9.64
N ALA A 44 9.15 12.20 -9.41
CA ALA A 44 9.57 12.83 -8.16
C ALA A 44 8.46 12.96 -7.12
N SER A 45 7.60 11.94 -6.92
CA SER A 45 6.62 12.04 -5.84
C SER A 45 7.32 12.26 -4.50
N PRO A 46 6.91 13.26 -3.71
CA PRO A 46 7.48 13.50 -2.39
C PRO A 46 7.13 12.38 -1.40
N TYR A 47 6.14 11.57 -1.72
CA TYR A 47 5.66 10.49 -0.85
C TYR A 47 6.30 9.15 -1.22
N PRO A 48 6.97 8.46 -0.27
CA PRO A 48 7.56 7.14 -0.52
C PRO A 48 6.53 6.13 -1.06
N SER A 49 5.30 6.18 -0.56
CA SER A 49 4.21 5.27 -0.98
C SER A 49 3.75 5.46 -2.42
N ALA A 50 4.02 6.62 -3.02
CA ALA A 50 3.70 6.92 -4.41
C ALA A 50 4.87 6.67 -5.37
N ASN A 51 6.09 6.44 -4.85
CA ASN A 51 7.23 6.07 -5.66
C ASN A 51 7.28 4.55 -5.82
N ARG A 52 7.28 4.08 -7.07
CA ARG A 52 7.25 2.65 -7.42
C ARG A 52 8.64 2.05 -7.64
N SER A 53 9.71 2.86 -7.60
CA SER A 53 11.08 2.37 -7.60
C SER A 53 11.55 2.21 -6.16
N ALA A 54 11.58 0.97 -5.70
CA ALA A 54 11.83 0.68 -4.29
C ALA A 54 12.28 -0.77 -4.08
N SER A 55 12.91 -1.01 -2.95
CA SER A 55 13.05 -2.35 -2.38
C SER A 55 12.21 -2.47 -1.11
N HIS A 56 11.41 -3.51 -1.05
CA HIS A 56 10.56 -3.83 0.09
C HIS A 56 11.08 -5.08 0.79
N TYR A 57 11.64 -4.92 1.99
CA TYR A 57 12.09 -6.00 2.85
C TYR A 57 11.00 -6.34 3.87
N PHE A 58 10.48 -7.54 3.81
CA PHE A 58 9.34 -7.96 4.64
C PHE A 58 9.77 -8.65 5.94
N GLY A 59 11.00 -9.15 6.04
CA GLY A 59 11.47 -9.87 7.22
C GLY A 59 10.82 -11.25 7.38
N CYS A 60 10.57 -11.94 6.27
CA CYS A 60 9.90 -13.24 6.24
C CYS A 60 10.83 -14.42 6.56
N GLY A 61 11.75 -14.26 7.54
CA GLY A 61 12.60 -15.33 8.03
C GLY A 61 13.85 -15.61 7.19
N LYS A 62 14.09 -14.86 6.13
CA LYS A 62 15.37 -14.89 5.40
C LYS A 62 16.33 -13.89 6.05
N THR A 63 17.57 -14.30 6.22
CA THR A 63 18.65 -13.37 6.58
C THR A 63 18.94 -12.48 5.37
N VAL A 64 19.09 -11.19 5.62
CA VAL A 64 19.56 -10.24 4.60
C VAL A 64 21.09 -10.27 4.61
N SER A 65 21.69 -10.74 3.53
CA SER A 65 23.15 -10.72 3.37
C SER A 65 23.60 -9.38 2.80
N GLN A 66 24.85 -9.00 3.06
CA GLN A 66 25.45 -7.81 2.45
C GLN A 66 25.43 -7.91 0.92
N ALA A 67 25.67 -9.10 0.36
CA ALA A 67 25.64 -9.34 -1.07
C ALA A 67 24.24 -9.10 -1.68
N ASP A 68 23.15 -9.41 -0.94
CA ASP A 68 21.80 -9.10 -1.38
C ASP A 68 21.56 -7.58 -1.39
N LEU A 69 22.02 -6.87 -0.35
CA LEU A 69 21.92 -5.41 -0.27
C LEU A 69 22.67 -4.72 -1.42
N GLU A 70 23.91 -5.17 -1.69
CA GLU A 70 24.72 -4.68 -2.81
C GLU A 70 24.01 -4.91 -4.14
N LYS A 71 23.51 -6.13 -4.38
CA LYS A 71 22.79 -6.46 -5.61
C LYS A 71 21.52 -5.62 -5.79
N VAL A 72 20.75 -5.38 -4.72
CA VAL A 72 19.57 -4.52 -4.75
C VAL A 72 19.96 -3.09 -5.14
N LEU A 73 21.01 -2.56 -4.51
CA LEU A 73 21.47 -1.19 -4.77
C LEU A 73 21.97 -1.04 -6.21
N ASP A 74 22.74 -2.00 -6.70
CA ASP A 74 23.26 -2.03 -8.07
C ASP A 74 22.12 -2.13 -9.09
N THR A 75 21.10 -2.93 -8.81
CA THR A 75 19.90 -3.05 -9.65
C THR A 75 19.18 -1.72 -9.77
N LEU A 76 18.95 -1.00 -8.66
CA LEU A 76 18.25 0.28 -8.67
C LEU A 76 19.10 1.40 -9.29
N LYS A 77 20.40 1.48 -8.97
CA LYS A 77 21.31 2.47 -9.58
C LYS A 77 21.53 2.19 -11.08
N GLY A 78 21.66 0.92 -11.46
CA GLY A 78 21.81 0.51 -12.86
C GLY A 78 20.60 0.83 -13.73
N ALA A 79 19.42 0.95 -13.13
CA ALA A 79 18.20 1.37 -13.80
C ALA A 79 18.12 2.89 -14.04
N GLN A 80 19.13 3.66 -13.63
CA GLN A 80 19.19 5.12 -13.73
C GLN A 80 17.99 5.84 -13.09
N ILE A 81 17.57 5.34 -11.94
CA ILE A 81 16.48 5.92 -11.16
C ILE A 81 17.08 7.00 -10.26
N GLU A 82 16.64 8.24 -10.42
CA GLU A 82 17.13 9.39 -9.65
C GLU A 82 16.75 9.31 -8.16
N ARG A 83 15.60 8.66 -7.86
CA ARG A 83 15.10 8.56 -6.50
C ARG A 83 14.44 7.21 -6.26
N PHE A 84 14.91 6.48 -5.24
CA PHE A 84 14.33 5.20 -4.85
C PHE A 84 14.36 5.01 -3.33
N PHE A 85 13.58 4.03 -2.84
CA PHE A 85 13.36 3.81 -1.43
C PHE A 85 13.71 2.40 -1.00
N PHE A 86 14.21 2.27 0.23
CA PHE A 86 14.36 1.01 0.95
C PHE A 86 13.38 0.98 2.11
N TRP A 87 12.51 -0.01 2.13
CA TRP A 87 11.51 -0.23 3.17
C TRP A 87 11.94 -1.39 4.04
N LEU A 88 12.21 -1.14 5.33
CA LEU A 88 12.64 -2.18 6.26
C LEU A 88 11.52 -2.49 7.25
N SER A 89 11.09 -3.75 7.29
CA SER A 89 10.28 -4.27 8.38
C SER A 89 11.09 -4.32 9.69
N PRO A 90 10.44 -4.27 10.87
CA PRO A 90 11.13 -4.20 12.16
C PRO A 90 12.18 -5.29 12.40
N ASN A 91 11.92 -6.50 11.91
CA ASN A 91 12.85 -7.64 12.07
C ASN A 91 14.19 -7.44 11.34
N LEU A 92 14.28 -6.46 10.45
CA LEU A 92 15.44 -6.15 9.64
C LEU A 92 16.05 -4.77 9.99
N GLN A 93 15.53 -4.11 11.02
CA GLN A 93 16.08 -2.84 11.53
C GLN A 93 17.31 -3.09 12.42
N GLN A 94 18.19 -3.99 11.97
CA GLN A 94 19.42 -4.29 12.65
C GLN A 94 20.43 -3.17 12.41
N ALA A 95 21.20 -2.84 13.45
CA ALA A 95 22.20 -1.76 13.39
C ALA A 95 23.17 -1.90 12.23
N GLU A 96 23.53 -3.13 11.87
CA GLU A 96 24.44 -3.45 10.76
C GLU A 96 23.85 -3.07 9.40
N ILE A 97 22.56 -3.40 9.17
CA ILE A 97 21.86 -3.04 7.91
C ILE A 97 21.70 -1.51 7.82
N VAL A 98 21.28 -0.88 8.90
CA VAL A 98 21.15 0.57 8.96
C VAL A 98 22.50 1.26 8.71
N THR A 99 23.57 0.78 9.34
CA THR A 99 24.93 1.31 9.13
C THR A 99 25.38 1.15 7.69
N TRP A 100 25.07 0.01 7.07
CA TRP A 100 25.39 -0.22 5.65
C TRP A 100 24.63 0.73 4.74
N LEU A 101 23.33 0.93 4.95
CA LEU A 101 22.50 1.87 4.17
C LEU A 101 23.06 3.30 4.26
N LEU A 102 23.37 3.76 5.47
CA LEU A 102 23.96 5.09 5.69
C LEU A 102 25.35 5.23 5.02
N GLY A 103 26.14 4.19 5.01
CA GLY A 103 27.45 4.13 4.35
C GLY A 103 27.39 4.13 2.82
N ASN A 104 26.21 3.87 2.24
CA ASN A 104 25.92 3.86 0.80
C ASN A 104 25.02 5.03 0.35
N ASP A 105 25.07 6.15 1.07
CA ASP A 105 24.36 7.41 0.77
C ASP A 105 22.82 7.34 0.86
N LEU A 106 22.28 6.28 1.47
CA LEU A 106 20.86 6.24 1.78
C LEU A 106 20.60 6.97 3.09
N LYS A 107 19.63 7.85 3.10
CA LYS A 107 19.26 8.65 4.28
C LYS A 107 17.91 8.19 4.83
N PRO A 108 17.70 8.20 6.17
CA PRO A 108 16.38 8.01 6.72
C PRO A 108 15.41 9.05 6.12
N PHE A 109 14.26 8.58 5.65
CA PHE A 109 13.22 9.48 5.17
C PHE A 109 12.64 10.23 6.37
N GLN A 110 12.98 11.51 6.48
CA GLN A 110 12.76 12.30 7.69
C GLN A 110 11.30 12.65 7.95
N GLY A 111 10.94 12.66 9.25
CA GLY A 111 9.66 13.17 9.74
C GLY A 111 8.47 12.24 9.52
N THR A 112 8.71 11.02 9.03
CA THR A 112 7.62 10.11 8.68
C THR A 112 7.95 8.69 9.09
N GLU A 113 7.13 8.15 9.97
CA GLU A 113 7.05 6.71 10.23
C GLU A 113 5.98 6.11 9.32
N TYR A 114 6.15 4.84 9.01
CA TYR A 114 5.18 4.07 8.22
C TYR A 114 4.58 2.95 9.07
N PRO A 115 3.58 3.28 9.89
CA PRO A 115 2.93 2.30 10.74
C PRO A 115 2.15 1.27 9.93
N THR A 116 2.30 0.03 10.36
CA THR A 116 1.43 -1.08 10.01
C THR A 116 0.42 -1.24 11.14
N LEU A 117 -0.87 -1.14 10.81
CA LEU A 117 -1.96 -1.20 11.76
C LEU A 117 -2.82 -2.44 11.48
N ILE A 118 -3.31 -3.05 12.55
CA ILE A 118 -4.24 -4.19 12.45
C ILE A 118 -5.45 -4.01 13.34
N ARG A 119 -6.49 -4.79 13.02
CA ARG A 119 -7.62 -5.04 13.91
C ARG A 119 -8.24 -6.42 13.63
N PRO A 120 -8.92 -7.04 14.59
CA PRO A 120 -9.80 -8.19 14.31
C PRO A 120 -10.89 -7.79 13.29
N VAL A 121 -11.23 -8.73 12.40
CA VAL A 121 -12.34 -8.55 11.47
C VAL A 121 -13.64 -8.97 12.14
N GLU A 122 -14.58 -8.05 12.16
CA GLU A 122 -15.96 -8.25 12.62
C GLU A 122 -16.90 -7.37 11.79
N LYS A 123 -18.17 -7.73 11.71
CA LYS A 123 -19.17 -6.87 11.10
C LYS A 123 -19.31 -5.58 11.88
N VAL A 124 -19.29 -4.47 11.18
CA VAL A 124 -19.42 -3.12 11.75
C VAL A 124 -20.63 -2.40 11.17
N THR A 125 -21.25 -1.54 11.97
CA THR A 125 -22.31 -0.66 11.46
C THR A 125 -21.79 0.25 10.35
N PRO A 126 -22.44 0.33 9.19
CA PRO A 126 -22.05 1.25 8.12
C PRO A 126 -21.87 2.67 8.63
N HIS A 127 -20.99 3.43 7.98
CA HIS A 127 -20.80 4.83 8.35
C HIS A 127 -21.99 5.68 7.88
N GLU A 128 -22.54 6.47 8.78
CA GLU A 128 -23.56 7.45 8.42
C GLU A 128 -22.96 8.55 7.56
N THR A 129 -23.36 8.60 6.31
CA THR A 129 -22.90 9.57 5.32
C THR A 129 -23.94 9.68 4.21
N GLN A 130 -23.94 10.79 3.47
CA GLN A 130 -24.76 10.95 2.27
C GLN A 130 -24.15 10.25 1.04
N LEU A 131 -22.92 9.74 1.17
CA LEU A 131 -22.25 9.05 0.08
C LEU A 131 -22.75 7.61 -0.03
N ARG A 132 -23.04 7.19 -1.25
CA ARG A 132 -23.39 5.81 -1.56
C ARG A 132 -22.12 5.01 -1.84
N VAL A 133 -21.87 3.95 -1.09
CA VAL A 133 -20.70 3.08 -1.27
C VAL A 133 -21.10 1.82 -2.01
N GLU A 134 -20.37 1.47 -3.04
CA GLU A 134 -20.58 0.28 -3.84
C GLU A 134 -19.29 -0.47 -4.06
N ARG A 135 -19.38 -1.81 -4.10
CA ARG A 135 -18.37 -2.67 -4.69
C ARG A 135 -18.57 -2.64 -6.20
N VAL A 136 -17.52 -2.43 -6.95
CA VAL A 136 -17.58 -2.20 -8.40
C VAL A 136 -16.84 -3.27 -9.19
N SER A 137 -17.31 -3.49 -10.41
CA SER A 137 -16.73 -4.37 -11.42
C SER A 137 -15.99 -3.54 -12.48
N ARG A 138 -15.33 -4.22 -13.42
CA ARG A 138 -14.58 -3.60 -14.52
C ARG A 138 -15.39 -2.58 -15.30
N CYS A 139 -16.61 -2.93 -15.74
CA CYS A 139 -17.43 -1.99 -16.52
C CYS A 139 -17.67 -0.68 -15.78
N GLN A 140 -17.96 -0.76 -14.47
CA GLN A 140 -18.17 0.44 -13.66
C GLN A 140 -16.89 1.25 -13.45
N VAL A 141 -15.73 0.60 -13.37
CA VAL A 141 -14.43 1.27 -13.28
C VAL A 141 -14.10 2.00 -14.59
N GLU A 142 -14.35 1.36 -15.73
CA GLU A 142 -14.16 1.95 -17.06
C GLU A 142 -15.10 3.15 -17.28
N ASP A 143 -16.37 3.03 -16.90
CA ASP A 143 -17.35 4.13 -16.98
C ASP A 143 -16.99 5.33 -16.07
N CYS A 144 -16.19 5.11 -15.03
CA CYS A 144 -15.78 6.11 -14.05
C CYS A 144 -14.31 6.53 -14.17
N ALA A 145 -13.62 6.16 -15.25
CA ALA A 145 -12.16 6.32 -15.36
C ALA A 145 -11.70 7.77 -15.12
N ASP A 146 -12.38 8.76 -15.72
CA ASP A 146 -12.04 10.17 -15.58
C ASP A 146 -12.17 10.63 -14.11
N ALA A 147 -13.23 10.23 -13.42
CA ALA A 147 -13.43 10.59 -12.03
C ALA A 147 -12.42 9.87 -11.10
N ILE A 148 -12.07 8.64 -11.40
CA ILE A 148 -11.01 7.90 -10.68
C ILE A 148 -9.66 8.60 -10.86
N ALA A 149 -9.38 9.17 -12.02
CA ALA A 149 -8.18 9.94 -12.29
C ALA A 149 -8.05 11.21 -11.42
N HIS A 150 -9.14 11.76 -10.89
CA HIS A 150 -9.10 12.85 -9.91
C HIS A 150 -8.89 12.38 -8.47
N ILE A 151 -9.04 11.07 -8.21
CA ILE A 151 -8.86 10.49 -6.87
C ILE A 151 -7.41 10.06 -6.65
N TYR A 152 -6.76 9.56 -7.69
CA TYR A 152 -5.43 8.96 -7.62
C TYR A 152 -4.42 9.67 -8.51
N GLU A 153 -3.14 9.59 -8.13
CA GLU A 153 -2.02 9.79 -9.05
C GLU A 153 -2.07 8.77 -10.22
N PRO A 154 -1.47 9.06 -11.38
CA PRO A 154 -1.59 8.20 -12.58
C PRO A 154 -1.30 6.72 -12.35
N TRP A 155 -0.29 6.39 -11.51
CA TRP A 155 0.03 5.01 -11.17
C TRP A 155 -1.08 4.32 -10.36
N GLY A 156 -1.72 5.07 -9.45
CA GLY A 156 -2.83 4.56 -8.64
C GLY A 156 -4.06 4.25 -9.50
N CYS A 157 -4.34 5.11 -10.47
CA CYS A 157 -5.39 4.87 -11.46
C CYS A 157 -5.12 3.59 -12.25
N LYS A 158 -3.87 3.42 -12.71
CA LYS A 158 -3.46 2.25 -13.46
C LYS A 158 -3.64 0.98 -12.65
N PHE A 159 -3.11 0.94 -11.42
CA PHE A 159 -3.27 -0.24 -10.56
C PHE A 159 -4.75 -0.51 -10.25
N PHE A 160 -5.54 0.52 -9.96
CA PHE A 160 -6.98 0.38 -9.72
C PHE A 160 -7.68 -0.29 -10.91
N SER A 161 -7.35 0.11 -12.14
CA SER A 161 -7.91 -0.46 -13.36
C SER A 161 -7.39 -1.87 -13.68
N ASP A 162 -6.09 -2.12 -13.48
CA ASP A 162 -5.46 -3.40 -13.79
C ASP A 162 -5.91 -4.51 -12.83
N SER A 163 -6.10 -4.17 -11.54
CA SER A 163 -6.42 -5.13 -10.49
C SER A 163 -7.92 -5.43 -10.34
N VAL A 164 -8.81 -4.67 -11.00
CA VAL A 164 -10.24 -4.94 -10.94
C VAL A 164 -10.58 -6.30 -11.56
N ASP A 165 -11.43 -7.07 -10.88
CA ASP A 165 -11.80 -8.44 -11.18
C ASP A 165 -10.61 -9.45 -11.15
N GLN A 166 -9.46 -9.06 -10.58
CA GLN A 166 -8.37 -10.00 -10.35
C GLN A 166 -8.57 -10.74 -9.01
N PRO A 167 -8.22 -12.03 -8.94
CA PRO A 167 -8.37 -12.82 -7.73
C PRO A 167 -7.65 -12.20 -6.53
N GLY A 168 -8.38 -12.02 -5.44
CA GLY A 168 -7.85 -11.45 -4.20
C GLY A 168 -7.92 -9.93 -4.12
N PHE A 169 -8.49 -9.24 -5.12
CA PHE A 169 -8.77 -7.82 -5.08
C PHE A 169 -10.24 -7.51 -5.32
N GLU A 170 -10.82 -6.67 -4.46
CA GLU A 170 -12.17 -6.12 -4.64
C GLU A 170 -12.13 -4.59 -4.52
N HIS A 171 -12.85 -3.92 -5.42
CA HIS A 171 -12.80 -2.48 -5.59
C HIS A 171 -14.07 -1.82 -5.10
N PHE A 172 -13.91 -0.67 -4.45
CA PHE A 172 -15.00 0.08 -3.85
C PHE A 172 -14.94 1.54 -4.26
N LEU A 173 -16.09 2.10 -4.63
CA LEU A 173 -16.27 3.52 -4.90
C LEU A 173 -17.31 4.10 -3.95
N ALA A 174 -17.07 5.31 -3.49
CA ALA A 174 -18.08 6.13 -2.80
C ALA A 174 -18.51 7.26 -3.73
N TYR A 175 -19.81 7.38 -3.92
CA TYR A 175 -20.43 8.30 -4.87
C TYR A 175 -21.14 9.45 -4.16
N GLU A 176 -20.96 10.65 -4.68
CA GLU A 176 -21.80 11.80 -4.42
C GLU A 176 -22.57 12.14 -5.72
N ASN A 177 -23.91 12.10 -5.69
CA ASN A 177 -24.76 12.42 -6.86
C ASN A 177 -24.35 11.69 -8.16
N ARG A 178 -24.00 10.40 -8.09
CA ARG A 178 -23.53 9.53 -9.19
C ARG A 178 -22.07 9.75 -9.63
N ILE A 179 -21.36 10.69 -9.05
CA ILE A 179 -19.93 10.92 -9.35
C ILE A 179 -19.12 10.18 -8.27
N PRO A 180 -18.19 9.31 -8.64
CA PRO A 180 -17.29 8.70 -7.66
C PRO A 180 -16.33 9.75 -7.13
N VAL A 181 -16.28 9.89 -5.81
CA VAL A 181 -15.48 10.91 -5.12
C VAL A 181 -14.43 10.31 -4.18
N SER A 182 -14.57 9.04 -3.87
CA SER A 182 -13.55 8.28 -3.11
C SER A 182 -13.48 6.86 -3.65
N ALA A 183 -12.27 6.30 -3.60
CA ALA A 183 -12.01 4.94 -4.06
C ALA A 183 -11.14 4.20 -3.07
N ALA A 184 -11.25 2.87 -3.04
CA ALA A 184 -10.38 2.02 -2.21
C ALA A 184 -10.40 0.58 -2.71
N ILE A 185 -9.34 -0.17 -2.39
CA ILE A 185 -9.21 -1.59 -2.72
C ILE A 185 -9.15 -2.40 -1.43
N LEU A 186 -9.76 -3.57 -1.44
CA LEU A 186 -9.59 -4.64 -0.48
C LEU A 186 -8.72 -5.73 -1.12
N GLY A 187 -7.53 -5.96 -0.58
CA GLY A 187 -6.69 -7.10 -0.93
C GLY A 187 -6.91 -8.24 0.05
N THR A 188 -6.88 -9.50 -0.41
CA THR A 188 -7.04 -10.66 0.46
C THR A 188 -6.00 -11.75 0.19
N HIS A 189 -5.54 -12.40 1.29
CA HIS A 189 -4.68 -13.57 1.23
C HIS A 189 -4.98 -14.50 2.41
N GLY A 190 -5.64 -15.65 2.14
CA GLY A 190 -6.15 -16.52 3.21
C GLY A 190 -7.14 -15.76 4.10
N GLU A 191 -6.96 -15.83 5.40
CA GLU A 191 -7.81 -15.16 6.41
C GLU A 191 -7.38 -13.69 6.68
N PHE A 192 -6.52 -13.12 5.85
CA PHE A 192 -5.99 -11.77 6.01
C PHE A 192 -6.58 -10.82 4.98
N ALA A 193 -7.04 -9.66 5.44
CA ALA A 193 -7.57 -8.57 4.64
C ALA A 193 -6.64 -7.35 4.70
N TYR A 194 -6.27 -6.80 3.55
CA TYR A 194 -5.48 -5.57 3.45
C TYR A 194 -6.35 -4.42 2.91
N LEU A 195 -6.56 -3.41 3.74
CA LEU A 195 -7.32 -2.21 3.38
C LEU A 195 -6.36 -1.14 2.86
N GLY A 196 -5.94 -1.29 1.62
CA GLY A 196 -4.96 -0.42 0.95
C GLY A 196 -5.57 0.50 -0.11
N TRP A 197 -4.68 1.23 -0.78
CA TRP A 197 -4.95 2.00 -2.00
C TRP A 197 -6.22 2.86 -1.92
N ALA A 198 -6.34 3.66 -0.86
CA ALA A 198 -7.52 4.48 -0.62
C ALA A 198 -7.23 5.96 -0.91
N GLY A 199 -8.12 6.60 -1.66
CA GLY A 199 -8.06 8.01 -2.01
C GLY A 199 -9.42 8.70 -1.93
N THR A 200 -9.39 10.04 -1.85
CA THR A 200 -10.57 10.91 -1.96
C THR A 200 -10.16 12.17 -2.72
N ALA A 201 -10.92 12.51 -3.74
CA ALA A 201 -10.76 13.75 -4.50
C ALA A 201 -10.77 14.95 -3.54
N GLU A 202 -9.90 15.91 -3.78
CA GLU A 202 -9.58 16.95 -2.80
C GLU A 202 -10.81 17.76 -2.38
N GLU A 203 -11.62 18.15 -3.33
CA GLU A 203 -12.85 18.93 -3.15
C GLU A 203 -13.97 18.17 -2.43
N HIS A 204 -13.81 16.86 -2.28
CA HIS A 204 -14.78 15.97 -1.62
C HIS A 204 -14.30 15.42 -0.26
N ARG A 205 -13.14 15.92 0.24
CA ARG A 205 -12.64 15.55 1.57
C ARG A 205 -13.55 16.07 2.67
N GLY A 206 -13.50 15.45 3.84
CA GLY A 206 -14.33 15.83 4.99
C GLY A 206 -15.76 15.29 4.98
N LYS A 207 -16.25 14.67 3.89
CA LYS A 207 -17.61 14.15 3.75
C LYS A 207 -17.80 12.69 4.22
N GLY A 208 -16.81 12.11 4.90
CA GLY A 208 -16.90 10.76 5.47
C GLY A 208 -16.54 9.60 4.51
N GLY A 209 -16.13 9.89 3.27
CA GLY A 209 -15.86 8.86 2.24
C GLY A 209 -14.90 7.77 2.69
N GLN A 210 -13.76 8.14 3.30
CA GLN A 210 -12.79 7.16 3.77
C GLN A 210 -13.34 6.27 4.89
N ASN A 211 -14.08 6.83 5.86
CA ASN A 211 -14.70 6.02 6.92
C ASN A 211 -15.74 5.05 6.36
N ALA A 212 -16.55 5.50 5.40
CA ALA A 212 -17.52 4.66 4.73
C ALA A 212 -16.85 3.50 3.97
N LEU A 213 -15.76 3.78 3.24
CA LEU A 213 -14.97 2.78 2.52
C LEU A 213 -14.24 1.80 3.45
N ILE A 214 -13.73 2.26 4.60
CA ILE A 214 -13.13 1.37 5.61
C ILE A 214 -14.18 0.39 6.12
N LYS A 215 -15.36 0.88 6.53
CA LYS A 215 -16.42 0.03 7.07
C LYS A 215 -17.00 -0.93 6.04
N ALA A 216 -17.17 -0.50 4.79
CA ALA A 216 -17.63 -1.37 3.71
C ALA A 216 -16.65 -2.52 3.46
N ARG A 217 -15.34 -2.23 3.43
CA ARG A 217 -14.29 -3.24 3.24
C ARG A 217 -14.17 -4.18 4.45
N LEU A 218 -14.34 -3.69 5.69
CA LEU A 218 -14.38 -4.54 6.89
C LEU A 218 -15.55 -5.51 6.85
N ASN A 219 -16.75 -5.03 6.48
CA ASN A 219 -17.93 -5.90 6.35
C ASN A 219 -17.70 -6.95 5.27
N ARG A 220 -17.10 -6.56 4.15
CA ARG A 220 -16.78 -7.51 3.07
C ARG A 220 -15.71 -8.52 3.48
N ALA A 221 -14.67 -8.09 4.21
CA ALA A 221 -13.66 -8.99 4.78
C ALA A 221 -14.30 -10.04 5.72
N ALA A 222 -15.27 -9.62 6.55
CA ALA A 222 -16.02 -10.54 7.40
C ALA A 222 -16.85 -11.56 6.59
N GLU A 223 -17.48 -11.12 5.49
CA GLU A 223 -18.20 -12.02 4.57
C GLU A 223 -17.29 -13.04 3.89
N LEU A 224 -16.05 -12.65 3.61
CA LEU A 224 -15.03 -13.51 3.01
C LEU A 224 -14.34 -14.44 4.03
N GLY A 225 -14.69 -14.34 5.33
CA GLY A 225 -14.11 -15.16 6.39
C GLY A 225 -12.74 -14.72 6.86
N CYS A 226 -12.30 -13.48 6.51
CA CYS A 226 -11.06 -12.95 7.04
C CYS A 226 -11.14 -12.76 8.56
N GLN A 227 -10.03 -13.00 9.25
CA GLN A 227 -9.92 -12.89 10.71
C GLN A 227 -9.23 -11.58 11.13
N ILE A 228 -8.27 -11.12 10.35
CA ILE A 228 -7.47 -9.92 10.61
C ILE A 228 -7.55 -8.97 9.43
N ALA A 229 -7.82 -7.70 9.72
CA ALA A 229 -7.68 -6.59 8.79
C ALA A 229 -6.40 -5.82 9.10
N CYS A 230 -5.66 -5.49 8.05
CA CYS A 230 -4.45 -4.68 8.11
C CYS A 230 -4.58 -3.45 7.21
N SER A 231 -3.92 -2.38 7.59
CA SER A 231 -3.73 -1.20 6.74
C SER A 231 -2.41 -0.52 7.07
N GLU A 232 -1.88 0.22 6.13
CA GLU A 232 -0.64 0.97 6.27
C GLU A 232 -0.86 2.41 5.82
N THR A 233 -0.18 3.36 6.46
CA THR A 233 -0.24 4.77 6.09
C THR A 233 1.01 5.50 6.56
N LEU A 234 1.23 6.72 6.09
CA LEU A 234 2.27 7.60 6.59
C LEU A 234 1.76 8.38 7.81
N THR A 235 2.60 8.58 8.82
CA THR A 235 2.21 9.37 10.02
C THR A 235 1.87 10.82 9.66
N MET A 236 2.51 11.38 8.64
CA MET A 236 2.20 12.73 8.13
C MET A 236 0.80 12.82 7.48
N LEU A 237 0.20 11.70 7.10
CA LEU A 237 -1.18 11.66 6.61
C LEU A 237 -2.16 11.52 7.79
N GLU A 238 -2.21 12.55 8.64
CA GLU A 238 -2.97 12.57 9.89
C GLU A 238 -4.43 12.16 9.73
N ALA A 239 -5.07 12.60 8.65
CA ALA A 239 -6.46 12.25 8.35
C ALA A 239 -6.61 10.74 8.10
N SER A 240 -5.69 10.12 7.35
CA SER A 240 -5.68 8.68 7.08
C SER A 240 -5.46 7.89 8.35
N LEU A 241 -4.41 8.21 9.10
CA LEU A 241 -4.09 7.57 10.38
C LEU A 241 -5.23 7.72 11.40
N GLY A 242 -5.81 8.92 11.50
CA GLY A 242 -6.95 9.20 12.36
C GLY A 242 -8.20 8.39 11.97
N ASN A 243 -8.47 8.22 10.67
CA ASN A 243 -9.57 7.38 10.20
C ASN A 243 -9.37 5.91 10.59
N LEU A 244 -8.17 5.36 10.41
CA LEU A 244 -7.87 3.98 10.82
C LEU A 244 -8.04 3.80 12.32
N LYS A 245 -7.46 4.67 13.14
CA LYS A 245 -7.58 4.60 14.61
C LYS A 245 -9.05 4.69 15.07
N ARG A 246 -9.85 5.61 14.50
CA ARG A 246 -11.29 5.71 14.82
C ARG A 246 -12.09 4.47 14.43
N ASN A 247 -11.60 3.69 13.48
CA ASN A 247 -12.17 2.41 13.10
C ASN A 247 -11.51 1.21 13.80
N GLY A 248 -10.83 1.42 14.94
CA GLY A 248 -10.31 0.39 15.81
C GLY A 248 -9.03 -0.29 15.35
N PHE A 249 -8.29 0.32 14.43
CA PHE A 249 -6.97 -0.16 14.05
C PHE A 249 -5.92 0.29 15.06
N GLU A 250 -5.04 -0.62 15.44
CA GLU A 250 -3.93 -0.39 16.37
C GLU A 250 -2.60 -0.58 15.67
N ILE A 251 -1.63 0.29 15.95
CA ILE A 251 -0.27 0.18 15.40
C ILE A 251 0.41 -1.01 16.07
N ILE A 252 0.95 -1.92 15.27
CA ILE A 252 1.71 -3.07 15.76
C ILE A 252 3.21 -2.91 15.55
N TYR A 253 3.62 -2.19 14.51
CA TYR A 253 5.00 -1.80 14.27
C TYR A 253 5.10 -0.64 13.27
N ASN A 254 6.28 -0.02 13.23
CA ASN A 254 6.65 0.95 12.21
C ASN A 254 7.73 0.37 11.29
N LYS A 255 7.55 0.52 9.99
CA LYS A 255 8.61 0.29 9.02
C LYS A 255 9.57 1.48 9.00
N GLN A 256 10.86 1.24 8.83
CA GLN A 256 11.82 2.28 8.50
C GLN A 256 11.92 2.44 6.99
N VAL A 257 11.99 3.69 6.57
CA VAL A 257 12.13 4.04 5.15
C VAL A 257 13.42 4.82 4.97
N PHE A 258 14.25 4.38 4.04
CA PHE A 258 15.45 5.08 3.61
C PHE A 258 15.28 5.53 2.17
N VAL A 259 15.85 6.66 1.82
CA VAL A 259 15.81 7.24 0.47
C VAL A 259 17.23 7.42 -0.06
N CYS A 260 17.43 7.06 -1.31
CA CYS A 260 18.56 7.49 -2.12
C CYS A 260 18.06 8.57 -3.08
N GLU A 261 18.75 9.68 -3.10
CA GLU A 261 18.54 10.80 -4.04
C GLU A 261 19.89 11.07 -4.70
N SER A 262 19.97 10.89 -6.01
CA SER A 262 21.16 11.16 -6.83
C SER A 262 21.14 12.57 -7.39
#